data_3b65c90deaeb8c2cac590861ca523fc2
#
_entry.id   3b65c90deaeb8c2cac590861ca523fc2
#
_cell.length_a   1.000
_cell.length_b   1.000
_cell.length_c   1.000
_cell.angle_alpha   90.00
_cell.angle_beta   90.00
_cell.angle_gamma   90.00
#
_symmetry.space_group_name_H-M   'P 1'
#
loop_
_entity.id
_entity.type
_entity.pdbx_description
1 polymer ?
#
loop_
_entity_poly.entity_id
_entity_poly.type
_entity_poly.pdbx_seq_one_letter_code
_entity_poly.pdbx_strand_id
1 'polypeptide(L)' 'MLAVKIFDEEHEEDLESAVNDFLQSIPSKTEVIDIQFRVAVAEGASGEQVFCFSAMVVYHLPEAATRIERKRR' A
#
# COMPACT_ATOMS: atom_id res chain seq x y z
N MET A 1 -4.57 16.12 2.62
CA MET A 1 -3.73 15.85 1.44
C MET A 1 -4.02 14.46 0.90
N LEU A 2 -4.31 14.38 -0.36
CA LEU A 2 -4.52 13.10 -1.03
C LEU A 2 -3.18 12.40 -1.24
N ALA A 3 -3.12 11.13 -0.91
CA ALA A 3 -1.88 10.36 -1.00
C ALA A 3 -2.18 8.92 -1.40
N VAL A 4 -1.15 8.23 -1.85
CA VAL A 4 -1.26 6.81 -2.16
C VAL A 4 -0.10 6.07 -1.51
N LYS A 5 -0.34 4.81 -1.18
CA LYS A 5 0.68 3.89 -0.70
C LYS A 5 0.62 2.64 -1.56
N ILE A 6 1.75 2.26 -2.11
CA ILE A 6 1.86 1.11 -3.01
C ILE A 6 2.57 -0.03 -2.31
N PHE A 7 2.06 -1.24 -2.49
CA PHE A 7 2.62 -2.46 -1.91
C PHE A 7 2.80 -3.51 -2.99
N ASP A 8 3.91 -4.23 -2.93
CA ASP A 8 4.18 -5.37 -3.80
C ASP A 8 4.73 -6.50 -2.96
N GLU A 9 4.18 -7.70 -3.13
CA GLU A 9 4.67 -8.87 -2.42
C GLU A 9 4.53 -10.10 -3.30
N GLU A 10 5.36 -11.10 -3.05
CA GLU A 10 5.31 -12.35 -3.80
C GLU A 10 4.28 -13.33 -3.23
N HIS A 11 3.80 -13.08 -2.01
CA HIS A 11 2.83 -13.93 -1.36
C HIS A 11 1.66 -13.11 -0.88
N GLU A 12 0.48 -13.65 -1.08
CA GLU A 12 -0.77 -12.97 -0.76
C GLU A 12 -0.85 -12.58 0.72
N GLU A 13 -0.41 -13.50 1.59
CA GLU A 13 -0.46 -13.26 3.03
C GLU A 13 0.48 -12.13 3.46
N ASP A 14 1.63 -12.02 2.79
CA ASP A 14 2.57 -10.95 3.08
C ASP A 14 2.00 -9.61 2.64
N LEU A 15 1.29 -9.58 1.51
CA LEU A 15 0.64 -8.37 1.08
C LEU A 15 -0.44 -7.94 2.07
N GLU A 16 -1.25 -8.90 2.51
CA GLU A 16 -2.31 -8.63 3.47
C GLU A 16 -1.73 -8.04 4.76
N SER A 17 -0.67 -8.64 5.28
CA SER A 17 -0.02 -8.15 6.49
C SER A 17 0.53 -6.75 6.32
N ALA A 18 1.18 -6.49 5.19
CA ALA A 18 1.77 -5.18 4.94
C ALA A 18 0.70 -4.08 4.86
N VAL A 19 -0.39 -4.38 4.16
CA VAL A 19 -1.49 -3.41 4.04
C VAL A 19 -2.14 -3.17 5.40
N ASN A 20 -2.38 -4.23 6.16
CA ASN A 20 -3.01 -4.10 7.47
C ASN A 20 -2.13 -3.34 8.45
N ASP A 21 -0.82 -3.59 8.44
CA ASP A 21 0.12 -2.85 9.28
C ASP A 21 0.08 -1.36 8.95
N PHE A 22 0.04 -1.05 7.65
CA PHE A 22 -0.06 0.34 7.23
C PHE A 22 -1.35 0.98 7.73
N LEU A 23 -2.49 0.29 7.57
CA LEU A 23 -3.78 0.83 7.98
C LEU A 23 -3.84 1.10 9.48
N GLN A 24 -3.14 0.27 10.26
CA GLN A 24 -3.07 0.46 11.70
C GLN A 24 -2.15 1.60 12.11
N SER A 25 -1.20 1.97 11.25
CA SER A 25 -0.19 2.96 11.57
C SER A 25 -0.55 4.38 11.17
N ILE A 26 -1.55 4.57 10.33
CA ILE A 26 -1.90 5.90 9.84
C ILE A 26 -2.66 6.68 10.91
N PRO A 27 -2.62 8.02 10.85
CA PRO A 27 -3.32 8.85 11.85
C PRO A 27 -4.81 8.53 11.92
N SER A 28 -5.39 8.65 13.11
CA SER A 28 -6.76 8.22 13.37
C SER A 28 -7.80 8.93 12.53
N LYS A 29 -7.50 10.13 12.06
CA LYS A 29 -8.45 10.90 11.24
C LYS A 29 -8.19 10.75 9.74
N THR A 30 -7.35 9.83 9.37
CA THR A 30 -7.09 9.54 7.96
C THR A 30 -8.32 8.89 7.33
N GLU A 31 -8.70 9.37 6.18
CA GLU A 31 -9.81 8.81 5.43
C GLU A 31 -9.27 7.90 4.33
N VAL A 32 -9.59 6.61 4.39
CA VAL A 32 -9.22 5.69 3.31
C VAL A 32 -10.29 5.79 2.24
N ILE A 33 -9.90 6.20 1.05
CA ILE A 33 -10.82 6.44 -0.05
C ILE A 33 -11.03 5.20 -0.86
N ASP A 34 -9.95 4.45 -1.13
CA ASP A 34 -10.03 3.28 -2.00
C ASP A 34 -8.84 2.37 -1.74
N ILE A 35 -9.04 1.08 -1.95
CA ILE A 35 -7.98 0.09 -1.92
C ILE A 35 -8.14 -0.74 -3.18
N GLN A 36 -7.10 -0.77 -4.01
CA GLN A 36 -7.12 -1.54 -5.25
C GLN A 36 -6.14 -2.69 -5.13
N PHE A 37 -6.51 -3.82 -5.69
CA PHE A 37 -5.73 -5.04 -5.64
C PHE A 37 -5.51 -5.55 -7.05
N ARG A 38 -4.30 -6.02 -7.35
CA ARG A 38 -3.95 -6.59 -8.64
C ARG A 38 -3.02 -7.78 -8.44
N VAL A 39 -3.13 -8.72 -9.35
CA VAL A 39 -2.26 -9.89 -9.38
C VAL A 39 -1.64 -9.95 -10.77
N ALA A 40 -0.33 -10.12 -10.81
CA ALA A 40 0.40 -10.36 -12.06
C ALA A 40 1.11 -11.69 -11.95
N VAL A 41 1.23 -12.38 -13.07
CA VAL A 41 1.91 -13.66 -13.15
C VAL A 41 2.98 -13.56 -14.25
N ALA A 42 4.18 -14.01 -13.93
CA ALA A 42 5.26 -14.06 -14.90
C ALA A 42 5.89 -15.43 -14.85
N GLU A 43 6.56 -15.83 -15.94
CA GLU A 43 7.28 -17.08 -15.99
C GLU A 43 8.72 -16.83 -15.57
N GLY A 44 9.20 -17.58 -14.59
CA GLY A 44 10.58 -17.48 -14.15
C GLY A 44 11.55 -18.16 -15.10
N ALA A 45 12.83 -18.03 -14.79
CA ALA A 45 13.90 -18.54 -15.66
C ALA A 45 13.85 -20.06 -15.83
N SER A 46 13.34 -20.78 -14.84
CA SER A 46 13.23 -22.24 -14.89
C SER A 46 11.84 -22.72 -15.31
N GLY A 47 10.99 -21.83 -15.81
CA GLY A 47 9.63 -22.18 -16.23
C GLY A 47 8.59 -22.16 -15.13
N GLU A 48 8.98 -21.82 -13.89
CA GLU A 48 8.03 -21.72 -12.80
C GLU A 48 7.19 -20.45 -12.93
N GLN A 49 6.01 -20.47 -12.33
CA GLN A 49 5.15 -19.29 -12.30
C GLN A 49 5.53 -18.43 -11.09
N VAL A 50 5.75 -17.16 -11.35
CA VAL A 50 6.04 -16.19 -10.30
C VAL A 50 4.86 -15.22 -10.21
N PHE A 51 4.32 -15.07 -9.01
CA PHE A 51 3.17 -14.19 -8.77
C PHE A 51 3.65 -12.91 -8.11
N CYS A 52 3.04 -11.81 -8.54
CA CYS A 52 3.25 -10.53 -7.88
C CYS A 52 1.87 -10.02 -7.47
N PHE A 53 1.69 -9.85 -6.17
CA PHE A 53 0.47 -9.33 -5.60
C PHE A 53 0.70 -7.88 -5.24
N SER A 54 -0.14 -7.00 -5.75
CA SER A 54 0.04 -5.55 -5.55
C SER A 54 -1.22 -4.94 -4.97
N ALA A 55 -1.04 -3.93 -4.16
CA ALA A 55 -2.16 -3.16 -3.64
C ALA A 55 -1.80 -1.69 -3.66
N MET A 56 -2.81 -0.86 -3.87
CA MET A 56 -2.66 0.58 -3.76
C MET A 56 -3.74 1.09 -2.84
N VAL A 57 -3.32 1.77 -1.78
CA VAL A 57 -4.25 2.42 -0.85
C VAL A 57 -4.27 3.90 -1.18
N VAL A 58 -5.46 4.41 -1.49
CA VAL A 58 -5.68 5.83 -1.75
C VAL A 58 -6.31 6.42 -0.50
N TYR A 59 -5.70 7.44 0.06
CA TYR A 59 -6.16 7.96 1.34
C TYR A 59 -5.95 9.46 1.42
N HIS A 60 -6.67 10.07 2.34
CA HIS A 60 -6.61 11.50 2.56
C HIS A 60 -6.10 11.75 3.98
N LEU A 61 -4.90 12.33 4.08
CA LEU A 61 -4.29 12.61 5.36
C LEU A 61 -4.94 13.85 6.00
N PRO A 62 -5.06 13.87 7.34
CA PRO A 62 -5.50 15.07 8.00
C PRO A 62 -4.50 16.20 7.82
N GLU A 63 -4.98 17.43 7.87
CA GLU A 63 -4.16 18.60 7.59
C GLU A 63 -2.95 18.71 8.51
N ALA A 64 -3.10 18.35 9.78
CA ALA A 64 -2.00 18.41 10.73
C ALA A 64 -0.85 17.49 10.32
N ALA A 65 -1.15 16.27 9.85
CA ALA A 65 -0.13 15.34 9.39
C ALA A 65 0.58 15.88 8.14
N THR A 66 -0.17 16.50 7.25
CA THR A 66 0.39 17.11 6.04
C THR A 66 1.40 18.20 6.39
N ARG A 67 1.07 19.03 7.38
CA ARG A 67 1.98 20.09 7.79
C ARG A 67 3.26 19.55 8.41
N ILE A 68 3.14 18.48 9.19
CA ILE A 68 4.32 17.84 9.80
C ILE A 68 5.25 17.31 8.72
N GLU A 69 4.71 16.69 7.70
CA GLU A 69 5.50 16.17 6.60
C GLU A 69 6.24 17.27 5.86
N ARG A 70 5.59 18.40 5.62
CA ARG A 70 6.22 19.52 4.94
C ARG A 70 7.40 20.07 5.73
N LYS A 71 7.29 20.08 7.04
CA LYS A 71 8.38 20.59 7.88
C LYS A 71 9.64 19.77 7.78
N ARG A 72 9.52 18.51 7.45
CA ARG A 72 10.67 17.63 7.36
C ARG A 72 11.41 17.72 6.06
N ARG A 73 10.91 18.50 5.13
CA ARG A 73 11.57 18.75 3.87
C ARG A 73 12.29 20.08 3.91
#